data_d9ff35bd84e8f12fb2cfc5834a55755c
#
_entry.id   d9ff35bd84e8f12fb2cfc5834a55755c
#
_cell.length_a   1.000
_cell.length_b   1.000
_cell.length_c   1.000
_cell.angle_alpha   90.00
_cell.angle_beta   90.00
_cell.angle_gamma   90.00
#
_symmetry.space_group_name_H-M   'P 1'
#
loop_
_entity.id
_entity.type
_entity.pdbx_description
1 polymer ?
#
loop_
_entity_poly.entity_id
_entity_poly.type
_entity_poly.pdbx_seq_one_letter_code
_entity_poly.pdbx_strand_id
1 'polypeptide(L)'
;AIPAERIHHENIWGVADEDLFTQVLQEADASYARGKPSFMHVMTTSNHRPYTYPDGRIDIPSHTSRDGGVKYTDWAIGNFIDRAAQKPWFNNTVFVIVADHCASSAGKSDLPVERYHIPAIVYAPGHIAPAKVDRLASQIDLAPTLLGLLHFKYESRFLGYDLFDLEPGRERAFISTYQD
;
A
#
# COMPACT_ATOMS: atom_id res chain seq x y z
N ALA A 1 5.34 9.60 -16.87
CA ALA A 1 6.58 8.83 -16.69
C ALA A 1 7.54 9.64 -15.84
N ILE A 2 8.33 9.00 -14.99
CA ILE A 2 9.37 9.65 -14.20
C ILE A 2 10.50 10.05 -15.17
N PRO A 3 10.97 11.31 -15.18
CA PRO A 3 12.10 11.72 -16.01
C PRO A 3 13.37 10.95 -15.64
N ALA A 4 14.18 10.57 -16.65
CA ALA A 4 15.35 9.72 -16.46
C ALA A 4 16.37 10.32 -15.46
N GLU A 5 16.52 11.64 -15.45
CA GLU A 5 17.41 12.36 -14.52
C GLU A 5 16.98 12.29 -13.04
N ARG A 6 15.78 11.76 -12.76
CA ARG A 6 15.23 11.55 -11.41
C ARG A 6 15.24 10.10 -10.97
N ILE A 7 15.72 9.22 -11.81
CA ILE A 7 15.82 7.80 -11.52
C ILE A 7 17.24 7.52 -11.02
N HIS A 8 17.36 7.14 -9.75
CA HIS A 8 18.65 6.81 -9.16
C HIS A 8 18.92 5.31 -9.20
N HIS A 9 17.86 4.51 -9.22
CA HIS A 9 17.96 3.05 -9.31
C HIS A 9 16.71 2.45 -9.97
N GLU A 10 16.94 1.51 -10.88
CA GLU A 10 15.86 0.76 -11.53
C GLU A 10 16.26 -0.71 -11.76
N ASN A 11 15.25 -1.53 -11.91
CA ASN A 11 15.40 -2.93 -12.30
C ASN A 11 14.35 -3.29 -13.37
N ILE A 12 14.22 -4.58 -13.70
CA ILE A 12 13.26 -5.05 -14.71
C ILE A 12 11.79 -4.77 -14.38
N TRP A 13 11.47 -4.44 -13.13
CA TRP A 13 10.11 -4.16 -12.65
C TRP A 13 9.79 -2.68 -12.61
N GLY A 14 10.80 -1.83 -12.58
CA GLY A 14 10.63 -0.38 -12.53
C GLY A 14 11.67 0.32 -11.66
N VAL A 15 11.36 1.55 -11.31
CA VAL A 15 12.22 2.38 -10.47
C VAL A 15 12.15 1.95 -9.00
N ALA A 16 13.19 2.24 -8.25
CA ALA A 16 13.22 2.01 -6.81
C ALA A 16 12.08 2.76 -6.10
N ASP A 17 11.56 2.18 -5.02
CA ASP A 17 10.41 2.72 -4.29
C ASP A 17 10.64 4.16 -3.80
N GLU A 18 11.87 4.54 -3.41
CA GLU A 18 12.20 5.91 -3.00
C GLU A 18 12.07 6.93 -4.15
N ASP A 19 12.42 6.54 -5.38
CA ASP A 19 12.26 7.39 -6.56
C ASP A 19 10.78 7.53 -6.93
N LEU A 20 10.04 6.42 -6.86
CA LEU A 20 8.60 6.41 -7.05
C LEU A 20 7.90 7.33 -6.06
N PHE A 21 8.19 7.22 -4.77
CA PHE A 21 7.62 8.08 -3.74
C PHE A 21 8.03 9.55 -3.88
N THR A 22 9.22 9.83 -4.39
CA THR A 22 9.62 11.20 -4.72
C THR A 22 8.72 11.80 -5.80
N GLN A 23 8.38 11.03 -6.83
CA GLN A 23 7.42 11.47 -7.85
C GLN A 23 6.01 11.67 -7.25
N VAL A 24 5.56 10.78 -6.37
CA VAL A 24 4.26 10.91 -5.69
C VAL A 24 4.18 12.23 -4.91
N LEU A 25 5.22 12.59 -4.16
CA LEU A 25 5.27 13.88 -3.44
C LEU A 25 5.14 15.07 -4.38
N GLN A 26 5.81 15.04 -5.53
CA GLN A 26 5.75 16.13 -6.53
C GLN A 26 4.35 16.26 -7.14
N GLU A 27 3.71 15.15 -7.47
CA GLU A 27 2.35 15.15 -8.00
C GLU A 27 1.34 15.65 -6.96
N ALA A 28 1.52 15.26 -5.70
CA ALA A 28 0.70 15.76 -4.60
C ALA A 28 0.87 17.26 -4.40
N ASP A 29 2.11 17.76 -4.39
CA ASP A 29 2.41 19.19 -4.30
C ASP A 29 1.75 19.97 -5.46
N ALA A 30 1.88 19.45 -6.69
CA ALA A 30 1.30 20.07 -7.87
C ALA A 30 -0.25 20.05 -7.84
N SER A 31 -0.87 18.99 -7.33
CA SER A 31 -2.32 18.91 -7.17
C SER A 31 -2.82 19.89 -6.11
N TYR A 32 -2.14 19.94 -4.98
CA TYR A 32 -2.43 20.89 -3.91
C TYR A 32 -2.34 22.33 -4.37
N ALA A 33 -1.27 22.68 -5.11
CA ALA A 33 -1.09 24.03 -5.66
C ALA A 33 -2.21 24.45 -6.62
N ARG A 34 -2.85 23.47 -7.29
CA ARG A 34 -4.04 23.71 -8.14
C ARG A 34 -5.35 23.76 -7.37
N GLY A 35 -5.34 23.54 -6.05
CA GLY A 35 -6.53 23.47 -5.21
C GLY A 35 -7.45 22.28 -5.56
N LYS A 36 -6.90 21.19 -6.10
CA LYS A 36 -7.68 20.01 -6.51
C LYS A 36 -7.40 18.82 -5.61
N PRO A 37 -8.44 18.10 -5.16
CA PRO A 37 -8.23 16.80 -4.54
C PRO A 37 -7.60 15.83 -5.53
N SER A 38 -6.79 14.91 -5.03
CA SER A 38 -6.14 13.88 -5.83
C SER A 38 -6.33 12.50 -5.23
N PHE A 39 -6.39 11.50 -6.09
CA PHE A 39 -6.28 10.10 -5.75
C PHE A 39 -5.06 9.54 -6.48
N MET A 40 -4.18 8.88 -5.74
CA MET A 40 -2.98 8.26 -6.30
C MET A 40 -2.91 6.81 -5.88
N HIS A 41 -2.91 5.91 -6.86
CA HIS A 41 -2.60 4.50 -6.65
C HIS A 41 -1.12 4.29 -6.98
N VAL A 42 -0.38 3.80 -6.01
CA VAL A 42 1.08 3.64 -6.08
C VAL A 42 1.42 2.17 -5.85
N MET A 43 2.07 1.54 -6.82
CA MET A 43 2.53 0.16 -6.71
C MET A 43 4.04 0.15 -6.56
N THR A 44 4.52 -0.31 -5.41
CA THR A 44 5.95 -0.50 -5.13
C THR A 44 6.47 -1.76 -5.83
N THR A 45 7.75 -1.79 -6.18
CA THR A 45 8.34 -2.91 -6.93
C THR A 45 9.59 -3.49 -6.30
N SER A 46 10.22 -2.80 -5.35
CA SER A 46 11.52 -3.21 -4.80
C SER A 46 11.46 -4.48 -3.95
N ASN A 47 10.27 -4.84 -3.44
CA ASN A 47 10.04 -6.11 -2.74
C ASN A 47 9.86 -7.30 -3.69
N HIS A 48 9.95 -7.11 -5.01
CA HIS A 48 9.91 -8.19 -5.99
C HIS A 48 11.32 -8.73 -6.29
N ARG A 49 11.42 -9.99 -6.70
CA ARG A 49 12.70 -10.52 -7.21
C ARG A 49 13.19 -9.67 -8.38
N PRO A 50 14.46 -9.33 -8.44
CA PRO A 50 15.63 -9.85 -7.70
C PRO A 50 15.94 -9.16 -6.36
N TYR A 51 15.02 -8.39 -5.75
CA TYR A 51 15.19 -7.69 -4.46
C TYR A 51 16.33 -6.67 -4.50
N THR A 52 16.35 -5.86 -5.54
CA THR A 52 17.39 -4.85 -5.76
C THR A 52 16.88 -3.46 -5.38
N TYR A 53 17.72 -2.71 -4.72
CA TYR A 53 17.48 -1.35 -4.23
C TYR A 53 18.82 -0.63 -4.05
N PRO A 54 18.83 0.72 -3.91
CA PRO A 54 20.04 1.49 -3.68
C PRO A 54 20.79 1.05 -2.42
N ASP A 55 22.10 0.95 -2.50
CA ASP A 55 22.95 0.63 -1.36
C ASP A 55 22.91 1.70 -0.26
N GLY A 56 23.17 1.28 0.98
CA GLY A 56 23.30 2.18 2.12
C GLY A 56 21.99 2.72 2.70
N ARG A 57 20.84 2.25 2.23
CA ARG A 57 19.53 2.61 2.79
C ARG A 57 19.16 1.81 4.01
N ILE A 58 19.57 0.55 4.03
CA ILE A 58 19.36 -0.40 5.11
C ILE A 58 20.64 -1.23 5.33
N ASP A 59 20.68 -1.99 6.41
CA ASP A 59 21.80 -2.85 6.80
C ASP A 59 21.89 -4.18 6.05
N ILE A 60 20.87 -4.53 5.25
CA ILE A 60 20.88 -5.73 4.41
C ILE A 60 21.35 -5.32 3.01
N PRO A 61 22.38 -5.96 2.44
CA PRO A 61 22.85 -5.66 1.10
C PRO A 61 21.80 -5.97 0.02
N SER A 62 21.71 -5.11 -0.99
CA SER A 62 20.86 -5.29 -2.16
C SER A 62 21.12 -6.65 -2.84
N HIS A 63 20.08 -7.23 -3.45
CA HIS A 63 20.15 -8.48 -4.21
C HIS A 63 20.49 -9.74 -3.38
N THR A 64 20.29 -9.71 -2.06
CA THR A 64 20.63 -10.86 -1.21
C THR A 64 19.45 -11.68 -0.73
N SER A 65 18.35 -11.05 -0.36
CA SER A 65 17.21 -11.76 0.23
C SER A 65 15.88 -11.02 0.07
N ARG A 66 14.79 -11.75 0.25
CA ARG A 66 13.44 -11.17 0.37
C ARG A 66 13.34 -10.23 1.57
N ASP A 67 13.96 -10.60 2.69
CA ASP A 67 13.93 -9.79 3.92
C ASP A 67 14.53 -8.40 3.69
N GLY A 68 15.58 -8.33 2.86
CA GLY A 68 16.14 -7.06 2.39
C GLY A 68 15.14 -6.26 1.57
N GLY A 69 14.46 -6.89 0.62
CA GLY A 69 13.41 -6.23 -0.17
C GLY A 69 12.27 -5.67 0.69
N VAL A 70 11.76 -6.47 1.65
CA VAL A 70 10.71 -6.05 2.59
C VAL A 70 11.19 -4.89 3.45
N LYS A 71 12.38 -5.01 4.04
CA LYS A 71 12.96 -3.96 4.91
C LYS A 71 13.21 -2.66 4.14
N TYR A 72 13.64 -2.75 2.89
CA TYR A 72 13.84 -1.57 2.06
C TYR A 72 12.50 -0.89 1.72
N THR A 73 11.48 -1.65 1.34
CA THR A 73 10.15 -1.08 1.06
C THR A 73 9.54 -0.42 2.31
N ASP A 74 9.69 -1.05 3.48
CA ASP A 74 9.27 -0.47 4.76
C ASP A 74 10.00 0.85 5.05
N TRP A 75 11.33 0.86 4.88
CA TRP A 75 12.14 2.08 4.99
C TRP A 75 11.69 3.17 4.01
N ALA A 76 11.41 2.81 2.75
CA ALA A 76 10.98 3.76 1.73
C ALA A 76 9.61 4.36 2.04
N ILE A 77 8.68 3.55 2.55
CA ILE A 77 7.37 4.03 3.04
C ILE A 77 7.56 4.98 4.22
N GLY A 78 8.37 4.62 5.21
CA GLY A 78 8.66 5.49 6.35
C GLY A 78 9.25 6.84 5.92
N ASN A 79 10.27 6.83 5.06
CA ASN A 79 10.86 8.03 4.49
C ASN A 79 9.85 8.88 3.70
N PHE A 80 8.95 8.24 2.95
CA PHE A 80 7.88 8.94 2.25
C PHE A 80 6.93 9.65 3.22
N ILE A 81 6.48 8.96 4.28
CA ILE A 81 5.57 9.53 5.29
C ILE A 81 6.25 10.70 6.03
N ASP A 82 7.51 10.56 6.42
CA ASP A 82 8.27 11.63 7.09
C ASP A 82 8.40 12.89 6.22
N ARG A 83 8.65 12.71 4.93
CA ARG A 83 8.72 13.81 3.95
C ARG A 83 7.33 14.41 3.68
N ALA A 84 6.30 13.58 3.60
CA ALA A 84 4.91 14.01 3.44
C ALA A 84 4.45 14.82 4.66
N ALA A 85 4.86 14.48 5.87
CA ALA A 85 4.52 15.18 7.10
C ALA A 85 4.97 16.66 7.12
N GLN A 86 5.94 17.02 6.28
CA GLN A 86 6.40 18.40 6.11
C GLN A 86 5.56 19.19 5.07
N LYS A 87 4.55 18.57 4.48
CA LYS A 87 3.76 19.17 3.41
C LYS A 87 2.44 19.76 3.92
N PRO A 88 1.98 20.88 3.35
CA PRO A 88 0.75 21.53 3.80
C PRO A 88 -0.51 20.69 3.57
N TRP A 89 -0.48 19.70 2.69
CA TRP A 89 -1.59 18.81 2.38
C TRP A 89 -1.65 17.56 3.27
N PHE A 90 -0.61 17.29 4.06
CA PHE A 90 -0.49 16.06 4.85
C PHE A 90 -1.69 15.79 5.75
N ASN A 91 -2.11 16.79 6.52
CA ASN A 91 -3.24 16.67 7.45
C ASN A 91 -4.61 16.54 6.75
N ASN A 92 -4.66 16.68 5.43
CA ASN A 92 -5.87 16.48 4.63
C ASN A 92 -5.72 15.29 3.68
N THR A 93 -4.93 14.33 4.08
CA THR A 93 -4.64 13.14 3.26
C THR A 93 -4.88 11.86 4.06
N VAL A 94 -5.51 10.88 3.41
CA VAL A 94 -5.61 9.52 3.92
C VAL A 94 -4.63 8.65 3.15
N PHE A 95 -3.69 8.04 3.87
CA PHE A 95 -2.74 7.08 3.33
C PHE A 95 -3.29 5.68 3.57
N VAL A 96 -3.34 4.88 2.53
CA VAL A 96 -3.75 3.47 2.59
C VAL A 96 -2.57 2.63 2.13
N ILE A 97 -2.08 1.80 3.02
CA ILE A 97 -0.94 0.91 2.77
C ILE A 97 -1.44 -0.51 2.89
N VAL A 98 -1.36 -1.27 1.82
CA VAL A 98 -1.83 -2.65 1.78
C VAL A 98 -0.93 -3.48 0.89
N ALA A 99 -0.65 -4.72 1.27
CA ALA A 99 0.02 -5.66 0.39
C ALA A 99 -0.94 -6.09 -0.75
N ASP A 100 -0.41 -6.24 -1.95
CA ASP A 100 -1.17 -6.71 -3.12
C ASP A 100 -1.56 -8.18 -3.00
N HIS A 101 -0.69 -9.00 -2.40
CA HIS A 101 -0.92 -10.41 -2.09
C HIS A 101 0.06 -10.91 -1.01
N CYS A 102 -0.20 -12.11 -0.51
CA CYS A 102 0.72 -12.81 0.38
C CYS A 102 1.93 -13.39 -0.36
N ALA A 103 2.96 -13.77 0.39
CA ALA A 103 4.14 -14.45 -0.14
C ALA A 103 3.97 -15.98 -0.14
N SER A 104 4.46 -16.65 -1.20
CA SER A 104 4.67 -18.12 -1.22
C SER A 104 3.41 -18.97 -1.11
N SER A 105 2.26 -18.51 -1.59
CA SER A 105 1.02 -19.30 -1.67
C SER A 105 0.88 -20.08 -2.99
N ALA A 106 1.53 -19.65 -4.07
CA ALA A 106 1.39 -20.25 -5.38
C ALA A 106 1.94 -21.70 -5.44
N GLY A 107 1.24 -22.56 -6.16
CA GLY A 107 1.70 -23.93 -6.49
C GLY A 107 1.63 -24.92 -5.32
N LYS A 108 0.78 -24.69 -4.32
CA LYS A 108 0.52 -25.63 -3.22
C LYS A 108 -0.85 -26.25 -3.37
N SER A 109 -0.95 -27.55 -3.05
CA SER A 109 -2.20 -28.29 -3.05
C SER A 109 -3.11 -27.95 -1.86
N ASP A 110 -2.57 -27.33 -0.81
CA ASP A 110 -3.32 -26.93 0.37
C ASP A 110 -3.47 -25.42 0.42
N LEU A 111 -4.61 -24.93 0.91
CA LEU A 111 -4.89 -23.52 1.19
C LEU A 111 -4.54 -23.19 2.65
N PRO A 112 -3.28 -22.88 2.98
CA PRO A 112 -2.88 -22.51 4.34
C PRO A 112 -3.40 -21.11 4.66
N VAL A 113 -4.61 -21.02 5.23
CA VAL A 113 -5.35 -19.76 5.47
C VAL A 113 -4.49 -18.70 6.15
N GLU A 114 -3.67 -19.11 7.13
CA GLU A 114 -2.78 -18.21 7.87
C GLU A 114 -1.73 -17.51 6.98
N ARG A 115 -1.43 -18.05 5.81
CA ARG A 115 -0.46 -17.47 4.86
C ARG A 115 -1.08 -16.44 3.94
N TYR A 116 -2.40 -16.39 3.86
CA TYR A 116 -3.12 -15.39 3.06
C TYR A 116 -3.39 -14.10 3.82
N HIS A 117 -2.99 -14.04 5.08
CA HIS A 117 -3.11 -12.84 5.89
C HIS A 117 -2.10 -11.80 5.44
N ILE A 118 -2.58 -10.67 4.92
CA ILE A 118 -1.78 -9.53 4.47
C ILE A 118 -2.02 -8.32 5.39
N PRO A 119 -1.02 -7.45 5.58
CA PRO A 119 -1.20 -6.22 6.33
C PRO A 119 -2.01 -5.20 5.53
N ALA A 120 -2.85 -4.44 6.23
CA ALA A 120 -3.52 -3.26 5.70
C ALA A 120 -3.55 -2.18 6.78
N ILE A 121 -3.15 -0.96 6.43
CA ILE A 121 -3.08 0.19 7.33
C ILE A 121 -3.81 1.35 6.68
N VAL A 122 -4.71 2.00 7.42
CA VAL A 122 -5.29 3.30 7.06
C VAL A 122 -4.72 4.32 8.02
N TYR A 123 -3.98 5.28 7.48
CA TYR A 123 -3.28 6.30 8.25
C TYR A 123 -3.74 7.69 7.85
N ALA A 124 -4.37 8.40 8.77
CA ALA A 124 -4.82 9.77 8.58
C ALA A 124 -4.70 10.51 9.93
N PRO A 125 -3.50 11.02 10.27
CA PRO A 125 -3.25 11.64 11.56
C PRO A 125 -4.17 12.85 11.77
N GLY A 126 -4.76 12.94 12.97
CA GLY A 126 -5.73 13.98 13.30
C GLY A 126 -7.17 13.71 12.87
N HIS A 127 -7.42 12.68 12.03
CA HIS A 127 -8.77 12.31 11.58
C HIS A 127 -9.17 10.90 12.05
N ILE A 128 -8.24 9.98 12.08
CA ILE A 128 -8.48 8.59 12.48
C ILE A 128 -7.64 8.28 13.72
N ALA A 129 -8.31 7.93 14.82
CA ALA A 129 -7.63 7.50 16.03
C ALA A 129 -6.95 6.14 15.83
N PRO A 130 -5.76 5.91 16.43
CA PRO A 130 -5.11 4.61 16.38
C PRO A 130 -6.02 3.51 16.96
N ALA A 131 -6.24 2.48 16.18
CA ALA A 131 -7.02 1.32 16.58
C ALA A 131 -6.55 0.07 15.83
N LYS A 132 -6.70 -1.10 16.45
CA LYS A 132 -6.56 -2.37 15.78
C LYS A 132 -7.95 -2.88 15.39
N VAL A 133 -8.10 -3.27 14.13
CA VAL A 133 -9.34 -3.85 13.62
C VAL A 133 -9.14 -5.37 13.51
N ASP A 134 -9.77 -6.12 14.41
CA ASP A 134 -9.67 -7.60 14.47
C ASP A 134 -10.84 -8.29 13.74
N ARG A 135 -11.41 -7.62 12.74
CA ARG A 135 -12.46 -8.20 11.89
C ARG A 135 -11.84 -8.89 10.68
N LEU A 136 -12.43 -10.04 10.30
CA LEU A 136 -12.06 -10.68 9.04
C LEU A 136 -12.45 -9.77 7.87
N ALA A 137 -11.50 -9.51 6.98
CA ALA A 137 -11.66 -8.66 5.82
C ALA A 137 -11.01 -9.28 4.59
N SER A 138 -11.52 -8.92 3.43
CA SER A 138 -10.91 -9.22 2.15
C SER A 138 -10.44 -7.93 1.48
N GLN A 139 -9.49 -8.02 0.56
CA GLN A 139 -9.04 -6.83 -0.21
C GLN A 139 -10.20 -6.13 -0.94
N ILE A 140 -11.23 -6.86 -1.36
CA ILE A 140 -12.41 -6.27 -2.01
C ILE A 140 -13.21 -5.35 -1.08
N ASP A 141 -13.05 -5.47 0.24
CA ASP A 141 -13.71 -4.64 1.24
C ASP A 141 -12.99 -3.30 1.46
N LEU A 142 -11.75 -3.16 1.00
CA LEU A 142 -10.92 -1.98 1.25
C LEU A 142 -11.53 -0.72 0.63
N ALA A 143 -11.93 -0.77 -0.64
CA ALA A 143 -12.47 0.40 -1.34
C ALA A 143 -13.80 0.89 -0.73
N PRO A 144 -14.84 0.04 -0.51
CA PRO A 144 -16.07 0.49 0.14
C PRO A 144 -15.84 0.97 1.58
N THR A 145 -14.94 0.34 2.34
CA THR A 145 -14.59 0.79 3.69
C THR A 145 -13.93 2.18 3.66
N LEU A 146 -13.02 2.42 2.73
CA LEU A 146 -12.38 3.73 2.58
C LEU A 146 -13.39 4.81 2.20
N LEU A 147 -14.30 4.51 1.28
CA LEU A 147 -15.35 5.44 0.88
C LEU A 147 -16.33 5.74 2.03
N GLY A 148 -16.63 4.75 2.86
CA GLY A 148 -17.40 4.93 4.10
C GLY A 148 -16.70 5.85 5.09
N LEU A 149 -15.41 5.61 5.38
CA LEU A 149 -14.58 6.46 6.24
C LEU A 149 -14.50 7.92 5.72
N LEU A 150 -14.54 8.12 4.43
CA LEU A 150 -14.55 9.44 3.78
C LEU A 150 -15.96 10.03 3.64
N HIS A 151 -16.99 9.36 4.16
CA HIS A 151 -18.40 9.78 4.09
C HIS A 151 -18.94 10.03 2.66
N PHE A 152 -18.46 9.27 1.69
CA PHE A 152 -18.96 9.34 0.33
C PHE A 152 -20.38 8.77 0.23
N LYS A 153 -21.22 9.42 -0.54
CA LYS A 153 -22.53 8.91 -0.95
C LYS A 153 -22.45 8.43 -2.39
N TYR A 154 -22.69 7.16 -2.63
CA TYR A 154 -22.58 6.57 -3.98
C TYR A 154 -23.45 5.32 -4.10
N GLU A 155 -23.79 4.96 -5.34
CA GLU A 155 -24.39 3.67 -5.65
C GLU A 155 -23.29 2.62 -5.78
N SER A 156 -23.30 1.64 -4.89
CA SER A 156 -22.25 0.61 -4.87
C SER A 156 -22.54 -0.51 -5.86
N ARG A 157 -21.52 -0.86 -6.64
CA ARG A 157 -21.43 -2.12 -7.40
C ARG A 157 -20.24 -2.98 -6.94
N PHE A 158 -19.66 -2.65 -5.80
CA PHE A 158 -18.59 -3.43 -5.22
C PHE A 158 -19.11 -4.79 -4.74
N LEU A 159 -18.30 -5.82 -4.89
CA LEU A 159 -18.53 -7.13 -4.27
C LEU A 159 -18.15 -7.14 -2.79
N GLY A 160 -17.29 -6.20 -2.38
CA GLY A 160 -16.90 -5.97 -1.00
C GLY A 160 -17.91 -5.10 -0.23
N TYR A 161 -17.74 -5.06 1.08
CA TYR A 161 -18.58 -4.30 1.99
C TYR A 161 -17.75 -3.28 2.78
N ASP A 162 -18.40 -2.21 3.24
CA ASP A 162 -17.83 -1.38 4.29
C ASP A 162 -17.74 -2.18 5.58
N LEU A 163 -16.53 -2.39 6.08
CA LEU A 163 -16.27 -3.19 7.28
C LEU A 163 -16.92 -2.61 8.53
N PHE A 164 -17.09 -1.29 8.59
CA PHE A 164 -17.65 -0.63 9.77
C PHE A 164 -19.18 -0.58 9.76
N ASP A 165 -19.80 -0.78 8.59
CA ASP A 165 -21.25 -0.88 8.43
C ASP A 165 -21.74 -2.34 8.34
N LEU A 166 -20.82 -3.29 8.23
CA LEU A 166 -21.15 -4.70 8.11
C LEU A 166 -21.61 -5.29 9.45
N GLU A 167 -22.77 -5.96 9.44
CA GLU A 167 -23.26 -6.68 10.62
C GLU A 167 -22.28 -7.77 11.07
N PRO A 168 -22.07 -7.93 12.39
CA PRO A 168 -21.22 -9.00 12.91
C PRO A 168 -21.66 -10.39 12.43
N GLY A 169 -20.68 -11.23 12.06
CA GLY A 169 -20.92 -12.58 11.55
C GLY A 169 -21.18 -12.66 10.04
N ARG A 170 -21.12 -11.53 9.32
CA ARG A 170 -21.21 -11.49 7.88
C ARG A 170 -19.84 -11.29 7.19
N GLU A 171 -18.79 -11.26 7.99
CA GLU A 171 -17.42 -11.14 7.50
C GLU A 171 -17.04 -12.36 6.66
N ARG A 172 -16.31 -12.11 5.59
CA ARG A 172 -15.79 -13.15 4.69
C ARG A 172 -14.49 -12.71 4.04
N ALA A 173 -13.66 -13.68 3.71
CA ALA A 173 -12.52 -13.48 2.84
C ALA A 173 -12.47 -14.59 1.79
N PHE A 174 -12.03 -14.25 0.59
CA PHE A 174 -11.84 -15.20 -0.49
C PHE A 174 -10.34 -15.42 -0.67
N ILE A 175 -9.94 -16.67 -0.69
CA ILE A 175 -8.57 -17.10 -0.96
C ILE A 175 -8.60 -18.16 -2.04
N SER A 176 -7.60 -18.18 -2.90
CA SER A 176 -7.44 -19.22 -3.91
C SER A 176 -5.98 -19.43 -4.25
N THR A 177 -5.66 -20.60 -4.79
CA THR A 177 -4.43 -20.87 -5.53
C THR A 177 -4.71 -20.83 -7.03
N TYR A 178 -3.66 -20.99 -7.84
CA TYR A 178 -3.84 -21.16 -9.30
C TYR A 178 -4.51 -22.49 -9.68
N GLN A 179 -4.74 -23.38 -8.72
CA GLN A 179 -5.26 -24.73 -8.94
C GLN A 179 -6.63 -24.95 -8.30
N ASP A 180 -6.97 -24.14 -7.28
CA ASP A 180 -8.22 -24.23 -6.49
C ASP A 180 -8.82 -22.84 -6.25
#